data_ae44f8c35e7720e66e74272b9bf8f829
#
_entry.id   ae44f8c35e7720e66e74272b9bf8f829
#
_cell.length_a   1.000
_cell.length_b   1.000
_cell.length_c   1.000
_cell.angle_alpha   90.00
_cell.angle_beta   90.00
_cell.angle_gamma   90.00
#
_symmetry.space_group_name_H-M   'P 1'
#
loop_
_entity.id
_entity.type
_entity.pdbx_description
1 polymer ?
#
loop_
_entity_poly.entity_id
_entity_poly.type
_entity_poly.pdbx_seq_one_letter_code
_entity_poly.pdbx_strand_id
1 'polypeptide(L)'
;MEMKKLCTALLVLLITLGHQNAESKSLDSVIAGDHRSEQNKSRDVYRNPKQTLEFFGIESEMTVVEVWPSAGWYTEILAPYLNEKGQYISASFDLNSDSAFVQRMGKIFLGKLEKRPDLYSNVKHGVLMLPDKIEVAEPGTVDMVLTFRNIHNWMAREQQHIAMKAFYEMLKPGGILGVVEHRGDELVPQDPSSKSGYVNESYMVKIAEAAGFILDDSSEVNANPLDTKNHSEGVWTLPPTYRAQNDEQKMALSEIGESDRFTLRSKKPE
;
A
#
# COMPACT_ATOMS: atom_id res chain seq x y z
N MET A 1 80.57 -29.95 -6.27
CA MET A 1 79.81 -29.33 -5.18
C MET A 1 78.72 -28.50 -5.85
N GLU A 2 77.56 -29.16 -6.14
CA GLU A 2 76.49 -28.58 -6.90
C GLU A 2 75.46 -27.90 -5.96
N MET A 3 75.23 -26.64 -6.18
CA MET A 3 74.16 -25.89 -5.49
C MET A 3 72.85 -26.07 -6.23
N LYS A 4 71.91 -26.81 -5.63
CA LYS A 4 70.52 -26.91 -6.11
C LYS A 4 69.76 -25.61 -5.89
N LYS A 5 69.34 -24.96 -6.96
CA LYS A 5 68.44 -23.82 -6.92
C LYS A 5 67.02 -24.32 -6.70
N LEU A 6 66.41 -23.96 -5.58
CA LEU A 6 65.04 -24.24 -5.23
C LEU A 6 64.18 -23.09 -5.79
N CYS A 7 63.41 -23.32 -6.85
CA CYS A 7 62.38 -22.37 -7.36
C CYS A 7 61.07 -22.56 -6.58
N THR A 8 60.79 -21.64 -5.71
CA THR A 8 59.46 -21.56 -5.03
C THR A 8 58.48 -20.86 -5.96
N ALA A 9 57.58 -21.60 -6.55
CA ALA A 9 56.44 -21.02 -7.31
C ALA A 9 55.37 -20.52 -6.33
N LEU A 10 55.20 -19.22 -6.27
CA LEU A 10 54.11 -18.58 -5.50
C LEU A 10 52.81 -18.61 -6.33
N LEU A 11 51.89 -19.50 -5.96
CA LEU A 11 50.57 -19.58 -6.58
C LEU A 11 49.67 -18.47 -6.00
N VAL A 12 49.49 -17.40 -6.73
CA VAL A 12 48.54 -16.32 -6.37
C VAL A 12 47.14 -16.75 -6.77
N LEU A 13 46.35 -17.17 -5.78
CA LEU A 13 44.94 -17.49 -5.94
C LEU A 13 44.15 -16.18 -6.00
N LEU A 14 43.84 -15.70 -7.20
CA LEU A 14 42.91 -14.60 -7.41
C LEU A 14 41.47 -15.06 -7.08
N ILE A 15 41.01 -14.77 -5.86
CA ILE A 15 39.61 -14.90 -5.49
C ILE A 15 38.87 -13.72 -6.15
N THR A 16 38.26 -13.95 -7.30
CA THR A 16 37.28 -13.04 -7.88
C THR A 16 36.03 -13.14 -7.01
N LEU A 17 35.86 -12.19 -6.08
CA LEU A 17 34.59 -11.92 -5.43
C LEU A 17 33.62 -11.46 -6.52
N GLY A 18 32.87 -12.39 -7.09
CA GLY A 18 31.73 -12.09 -7.93
C GLY A 18 30.74 -11.33 -7.07
N HIS A 19 30.61 -10.01 -7.30
CA HIS A 19 29.45 -9.28 -6.86
C HIS A 19 28.28 -9.89 -7.64
N GLN A 20 27.55 -10.80 -7.01
CA GLN A 20 26.19 -11.13 -7.46
C GLN A 20 25.40 -9.85 -7.27
N ASN A 21 25.20 -9.09 -8.35
CA ASN A 21 24.15 -8.09 -8.37
C ASN A 21 22.85 -8.86 -8.10
N ALA A 22 22.31 -8.73 -6.91
CA ALA A 22 20.97 -9.25 -6.62
C ALA A 22 20.03 -8.61 -7.63
N GLU A 23 19.48 -9.42 -8.50
CA GLU A 23 18.54 -8.96 -9.53
C GLU A 23 17.25 -8.59 -8.80
N SER A 24 16.83 -7.32 -8.90
CA SER A 24 15.61 -6.85 -8.25
C SER A 24 14.42 -7.73 -8.66
N LYS A 25 13.64 -8.14 -7.67
CA LYS A 25 12.48 -9.00 -7.91
C LYS A 25 11.48 -8.27 -8.82
N SER A 26 11.00 -8.94 -9.84
CA SER A 26 9.93 -8.39 -10.67
C SER A 26 8.62 -8.33 -9.88
N LEU A 27 7.74 -7.40 -10.22
CA LEU A 27 6.42 -7.27 -9.59
C LEU A 27 5.62 -8.58 -9.72
N ASP A 28 5.68 -9.25 -10.88
CA ASP A 28 5.06 -10.56 -11.11
C ASP A 28 5.59 -11.63 -10.16
N SER A 29 6.91 -11.70 -9.96
CA SER A 29 7.52 -12.70 -9.08
C SER A 29 7.13 -12.50 -7.61
N VAL A 30 6.97 -11.25 -7.18
CA VAL A 30 6.55 -10.93 -5.82
C VAL A 30 5.06 -11.22 -5.62
N ILE A 31 4.21 -10.87 -6.59
CA ILE A 31 2.76 -11.14 -6.53
C ILE A 31 2.48 -12.64 -6.49
N ALA A 32 3.19 -13.44 -7.28
CA ALA A 32 3.08 -14.90 -7.29
C ALA A 32 3.76 -15.59 -6.10
N GLY A 33 4.57 -14.86 -5.32
CA GLY A 33 5.44 -15.42 -4.29
C GLY A 33 4.73 -16.27 -3.23
N ASP A 34 5.41 -17.29 -2.72
CA ASP A 34 4.93 -18.24 -1.71
C ASP A 34 4.79 -17.64 -0.30
N HIS A 35 5.36 -16.48 -0.07
CA HIS A 35 5.22 -15.71 1.17
C HIS A 35 3.82 -15.07 1.32
N ARG A 36 3.05 -14.97 0.23
CA ARG A 36 1.68 -14.50 0.25
C ARG A 36 0.71 -15.65 0.54
N SER A 37 -0.20 -15.45 1.49
CA SER A 37 -1.21 -16.47 1.80
C SER A 37 -2.17 -16.67 0.63
N GLU A 38 -2.68 -17.90 0.47
CA GLU A 38 -3.71 -18.21 -0.53
C GLU A 38 -4.97 -17.34 -0.34
N GLN A 39 -5.32 -17.01 0.90
CA GLN A 39 -6.42 -16.08 1.22
C GLN A 39 -6.17 -14.68 0.65
N ASN A 40 -4.91 -14.20 0.66
CA ASN A 40 -4.58 -12.90 0.08
C ASN A 40 -4.51 -12.96 -1.45
N LYS A 41 -3.94 -14.03 -2.01
CA LYS A 41 -3.88 -14.25 -3.46
C LYS A 41 -5.27 -14.38 -4.09
N SER A 42 -6.21 -15.07 -3.44
CA SER A 42 -7.58 -15.23 -3.94
C SER A 42 -8.33 -13.90 -4.11
N ARG A 43 -7.83 -12.83 -3.50
CA ARG A 43 -8.37 -11.47 -3.63
C ARG A 43 -7.73 -10.65 -4.75
N ASP A 44 -6.69 -11.17 -5.40
CA ASP A 44 -6.00 -10.45 -6.48
C ASP A 44 -6.93 -10.17 -7.66
N VAL A 45 -7.87 -11.06 -7.94
CA VAL A 45 -8.91 -10.90 -8.97
C VAL A 45 -9.82 -9.68 -8.76
N TYR A 46 -9.96 -9.19 -7.53
CA TYR A 46 -10.74 -7.99 -7.20
C TYR A 46 -9.88 -6.74 -6.99
N ARG A 47 -8.55 -6.92 -6.84
CA ARG A 47 -7.61 -5.85 -6.43
C ARG A 47 -6.57 -5.52 -7.46
N ASN A 48 -6.46 -6.38 -8.48
CA ASN A 48 -5.59 -6.19 -9.64
C ASN A 48 -4.22 -5.59 -9.27
N PRO A 49 -3.45 -6.22 -8.34
CA PRO A 49 -2.29 -5.57 -7.70
C PRO A 49 -1.24 -5.12 -8.72
N LYS A 50 -0.96 -5.94 -9.74
CA LYS A 50 0.01 -5.60 -10.77
C LYS A 50 -0.41 -4.35 -11.53
N GLN A 51 -1.58 -4.39 -12.13
CA GLN A 51 -2.10 -3.30 -12.96
C GLN A 51 -2.28 -2.01 -12.15
N THR A 52 -2.69 -2.12 -10.87
CA THR A 52 -2.84 -0.98 -9.96
C THR A 52 -1.48 -0.31 -9.67
N LEU A 53 -0.47 -1.11 -9.34
CA LEU A 53 0.87 -0.58 -9.02
C LEU A 53 1.61 -0.06 -10.25
N GLU A 54 1.45 -0.74 -11.41
CA GLU A 54 1.96 -0.26 -12.70
C GLU A 54 1.29 1.07 -13.12
N PHE A 55 -0.03 1.21 -12.91
CA PHE A 55 -0.74 2.47 -13.16
C PHE A 55 -0.20 3.61 -12.30
N PHE A 56 0.15 3.35 -11.03
CA PHE A 56 0.79 4.35 -10.18
C PHE A 56 2.23 4.66 -10.61
N GLY A 57 2.85 3.81 -11.41
CA GLY A 57 4.23 3.99 -11.89
C GLY A 57 5.27 3.59 -10.85
N ILE A 58 5.00 2.52 -10.07
CA ILE A 58 5.95 2.05 -9.05
C ILE A 58 7.25 1.52 -9.68
N GLU A 59 8.38 1.89 -9.10
CA GLU A 59 9.72 1.40 -9.45
C GLU A 59 10.44 0.89 -8.22
N SER A 60 11.32 -0.11 -8.39
CA SER A 60 11.98 -0.83 -7.30
C SER A 60 12.95 0.02 -6.48
N GLU A 61 13.37 1.17 -7.01
CA GLU A 61 14.31 2.13 -6.39
C GLU A 61 13.62 3.20 -5.55
N MET A 62 12.29 3.27 -5.60
CA MET A 62 11.51 4.33 -4.95
C MET A 62 11.48 4.19 -3.43
N THR A 63 11.32 5.32 -2.75
CA THR A 63 10.84 5.41 -1.37
C THR A 63 9.32 5.50 -1.38
N VAL A 64 8.65 4.47 -0.91
CA VAL A 64 7.18 4.35 -0.95
C VAL A 64 6.60 4.26 0.46
N VAL A 65 5.61 5.10 0.73
CA VAL A 65 4.80 5.05 1.96
C VAL A 65 3.49 4.33 1.67
N GLU A 66 3.21 3.22 2.36
CA GLU A 66 1.87 2.62 2.45
C GLU A 66 1.16 3.14 3.69
N VAL A 67 -0.01 3.77 3.48
CA VAL A 67 -0.78 4.37 4.57
C VAL A 67 -1.76 3.35 5.15
N TRP A 68 -1.69 3.16 6.47
CA TRP A 68 -2.50 2.23 7.23
C TRP A 68 -2.60 0.84 6.60
N PRO A 69 -1.48 0.11 6.49
CA PRO A 69 -1.40 -1.20 5.84
C PRO A 69 -2.32 -2.26 6.46
N SER A 70 -2.88 -2.00 7.65
CA SER A 70 -3.75 -2.91 8.38
C SER A 70 -3.07 -4.27 8.61
N ALA A 71 -3.63 -5.37 8.09
CA ALA A 71 -3.00 -6.69 8.13
C ALA A 71 -1.90 -6.92 7.06
N GLY A 72 -1.55 -5.88 6.29
CA GLY A 72 -0.43 -5.90 5.35
C GLY A 72 -0.69 -6.66 4.06
N TRP A 73 -1.84 -6.45 3.41
CA TRP A 73 -2.13 -7.10 2.12
C TRP A 73 -1.22 -6.58 1.00
N TYR A 74 -1.11 -5.24 0.84
CA TYR A 74 -0.17 -4.64 -0.11
C TYR A 74 1.28 -4.70 0.40
N THR A 75 1.50 -4.69 1.72
CA THR A 75 2.84 -4.87 2.31
C THR A 75 3.52 -6.15 1.83
N GLU A 76 2.76 -7.25 1.63
CA GLU A 76 3.28 -8.51 1.08
C GLU A 76 3.83 -8.36 -0.35
N ILE A 77 3.46 -7.29 -1.05
CA ILE A 77 3.92 -7.00 -2.40
C ILE A 77 4.97 -5.88 -2.38
N LEU A 78 4.63 -4.75 -1.76
CA LEU A 78 5.47 -3.55 -1.77
C LEU A 78 6.80 -3.74 -1.06
N ALA A 79 6.78 -4.34 0.14
CA ALA A 79 8.00 -4.46 0.92
C ALA A 79 9.04 -5.38 0.25
N PRO A 80 8.72 -6.59 -0.25
CA PRO A 80 9.68 -7.41 -0.97
C PRO A 80 10.11 -6.83 -2.32
N TYR A 81 9.25 -6.05 -2.99
CA TYR A 81 9.57 -5.42 -4.27
C TYR A 81 10.62 -4.32 -4.11
N LEU A 82 10.50 -3.54 -3.02
CA LEU A 82 11.39 -2.41 -2.72
C LEU A 82 12.63 -2.80 -1.89
N ASN A 83 12.70 -4.03 -1.41
CA ASN A 83 13.66 -4.45 -0.37
C ASN A 83 15.12 -4.26 -0.73
N GLU A 84 15.49 -4.39 -2.00
CA GLU A 84 16.89 -4.41 -2.43
C GLU A 84 17.45 -3.02 -2.79
N LYS A 85 16.64 -2.16 -3.38
CA LYS A 85 17.10 -0.88 -3.93
C LYS A 85 16.31 0.32 -3.44
N GLY A 86 15.06 0.12 -3.05
CA GLY A 86 14.15 1.15 -2.59
C GLY A 86 13.96 1.12 -1.08
N GLN A 87 12.93 1.83 -0.64
CA GLN A 87 12.54 1.85 0.76
C GLN A 87 11.01 1.75 0.90
N TYR A 88 10.55 0.74 1.60
CA TYR A 88 9.16 0.67 2.03
C TYR A 88 9.01 1.25 3.45
N ILE A 89 8.02 2.13 3.62
CA ILE A 89 7.65 2.74 4.91
C ILE A 89 6.18 2.45 5.18
N SER A 90 5.88 1.80 6.30
CA SER A 90 4.50 1.64 6.77
C SER A 90 4.10 2.84 7.62
N ALA A 91 3.21 3.70 7.14
CA ALA A 91 2.59 4.76 7.94
C ALA A 91 1.42 4.17 8.72
N SER A 92 1.65 3.74 9.95
CA SER A 92 0.71 2.95 10.75
C SER A 92 0.31 3.66 12.05
N PHE A 93 -0.44 2.97 12.88
CA PHE A 93 -0.80 3.45 14.21
C PHE A 93 0.41 3.45 15.15
N ASP A 94 0.35 4.27 16.19
CA ASP A 94 1.34 4.22 17.28
C ASP A 94 1.18 2.90 18.07
N LEU A 95 2.18 2.04 17.97
CA LEU A 95 2.19 0.75 18.64
C LEU A 95 2.23 0.85 20.17
N ASN A 96 2.56 2.04 20.71
CA ASN A 96 2.51 2.34 22.14
C ASN A 96 1.12 2.85 22.60
N SER A 97 0.14 2.90 21.70
CA SER A 97 -1.23 3.30 22.03
C SER A 97 -1.91 2.31 22.97
N ASP A 98 -2.67 2.82 23.94
CA ASP A 98 -3.49 2.00 24.87
C ASP A 98 -4.72 1.37 24.20
N SER A 99 -5.00 1.71 22.92
CA SER A 99 -6.12 1.16 22.17
C SER A 99 -5.94 -0.34 21.89
N ALA A 100 -6.82 -1.18 22.44
CA ALA A 100 -6.82 -2.62 22.21
C ALA A 100 -6.92 -2.98 20.72
N PHE A 101 -7.61 -2.16 19.92
CA PHE A 101 -7.67 -2.34 18.46
C PHE A 101 -6.28 -2.12 17.83
N VAL A 102 -5.61 -1.01 18.17
CA VAL A 102 -4.28 -0.67 17.64
C VAL A 102 -3.25 -1.74 18.04
N GLN A 103 -3.24 -2.15 19.31
CA GLN A 103 -2.34 -3.20 19.80
C GLN A 103 -2.56 -4.53 19.04
N ARG A 104 -3.82 -4.92 18.84
CA ARG A 104 -4.15 -6.14 18.09
C ARG A 104 -3.68 -6.05 16.63
N MET A 105 -3.97 -4.96 15.95
CA MET A 105 -3.57 -4.77 14.54
C MET A 105 -2.04 -4.69 14.40
N GLY A 106 -1.39 -3.95 15.29
CA GLY A 106 0.08 -3.87 15.34
C GLY A 106 0.72 -5.24 15.55
N LYS A 107 0.19 -6.05 16.46
CA LYS A 107 0.68 -7.41 16.71
C LYS A 107 0.54 -8.34 15.51
N ILE A 108 -0.58 -8.25 14.78
CA ILE A 108 -0.79 -9.02 13.53
C ILE A 108 0.23 -8.58 12.48
N PHE A 109 0.39 -7.28 12.28
CA PHE A 109 1.29 -6.71 11.28
C PHE A 109 2.75 -7.06 11.58
N LEU A 110 3.24 -6.76 12.79
CA LEU A 110 4.62 -7.07 13.20
C LEU A 110 4.91 -8.57 13.16
N GLY A 111 3.98 -9.40 13.66
CA GLY A 111 4.14 -10.84 13.61
C GLY A 111 4.18 -11.41 12.17
N LYS A 112 3.65 -10.70 11.18
CA LYS A 112 3.86 -11.03 9.76
C LYS A 112 5.29 -10.74 9.33
N LEU A 113 5.82 -9.56 9.69
CA LEU A 113 7.17 -9.14 9.28
C LEU A 113 8.25 -10.04 9.92
N GLU A 114 8.08 -10.39 11.18
CA GLU A 114 9.02 -11.25 11.94
C GLU A 114 9.15 -12.66 11.35
N LYS A 115 8.14 -13.17 10.67
CA LYS A 115 8.17 -14.52 10.07
C LYS A 115 9.07 -14.63 8.86
N ARG A 116 9.33 -13.53 8.16
CA ARG A 116 10.12 -13.51 6.92
C ARG A 116 11.08 -12.31 6.91
N PRO A 117 12.08 -12.32 7.81
CA PRO A 117 13.07 -11.23 7.86
C PRO A 117 13.86 -11.07 6.55
N ASP A 118 13.99 -12.15 5.78
CA ASP A 118 14.56 -12.13 4.42
C ASP A 118 13.80 -11.19 3.44
N LEU A 119 12.52 -10.93 3.70
CA LEU A 119 11.67 -10.07 2.86
C LEU A 119 11.37 -8.71 3.50
N TYR A 120 11.36 -8.64 4.84
CA TYR A 120 10.77 -7.51 5.57
C TYR A 120 11.77 -6.79 6.49
N SER A 121 13.05 -7.19 6.53
CA SER A 121 14.04 -6.55 7.42
C SER A 121 14.28 -5.07 7.13
N ASN A 122 14.00 -4.62 5.90
CA ASN A 122 14.15 -3.23 5.47
C ASN A 122 12.88 -2.37 5.66
N VAL A 123 11.81 -2.92 6.24
CA VAL A 123 10.58 -2.17 6.50
C VAL A 123 10.83 -1.12 7.56
N LYS A 124 10.59 0.15 7.22
CA LYS A 124 10.54 1.24 8.19
C LYS A 124 9.12 1.43 8.71
N HIS A 125 9.02 1.76 9.99
CA HIS A 125 7.75 2.09 10.63
C HIS A 125 7.69 3.58 10.89
N GLY A 126 6.63 4.22 10.38
CA GLY A 126 6.26 5.58 10.71
C GLY A 126 4.90 5.59 11.43
N VAL A 127 4.66 6.61 12.19
CA VAL A 127 3.39 6.80 12.91
C VAL A 127 2.53 7.83 12.19
N LEU A 128 1.30 7.45 11.85
CA LEU A 128 0.27 8.32 11.31
C LEU A 128 -1.01 8.19 12.16
N MET A 129 -1.11 9.01 13.18
CA MET A 129 -2.30 9.13 14.04
C MET A 129 -2.79 10.58 14.01
N LEU A 130 -3.68 10.85 13.07
CA LEU A 130 -4.24 12.17 12.86
C LEU A 130 -5.17 12.56 14.03
N PRO A 131 -5.21 13.84 14.41
CA PRO A 131 -4.45 14.95 13.81
C PRO A 131 -3.04 15.14 14.41
N ASP A 132 -2.71 14.49 15.53
CA ASP A 132 -1.69 14.96 16.48
C ASP A 132 -0.30 14.36 16.24
N LYS A 133 -0.20 13.20 15.58
CA LYS A 133 1.08 12.50 15.45
C LYS A 133 1.32 12.06 13.99
N ILE A 134 2.24 12.76 13.32
CA ILE A 134 2.64 12.51 11.93
C ILE A 134 4.16 12.37 11.93
N GLU A 135 4.65 11.16 12.15
CA GLU A 135 6.08 10.81 12.24
C GLU A 135 6.37 9.68 11.24
N VAL A 136 6.25 9.97 9.95
CA VAL A 136 6.34 8.97 8.87
C VAL A 136 7.65 9.09 8.11
N ALA A 137 7.91 10.26 7.56
CA ALA A 137 9.09 10.57 6.75
C ALA A 137 9.39 12.07 6.81
N GLU A 138 10.64 12.44 6.55
CA GLU A 138 11.03 13.83 6.43
C GLU A 138 10.34 14.48 5.21
N PRO A 139 10.00 15.76 5.26
CA PRO A 139 9.39 16.46 4.14
C PRO A 139 10.22 16.37 2.85
N GLY A 140 9.55 16.11 1.73
CA GLY A 140 10.18 16.08 0.41
C GLY A 140 11.13 14.89 0.19
N THR A 141 10.99 13.78 0.90
CA THR A 141 11.88 12.62 0.76
C THR A 141 11.22 11.38 0.15
N VAL A 142 9.90 11.38 -0.01
CA VAL A 142 9.11 10.24 -0.48
C VAL A 142 8.80 10.38 -1.98
N ASP A 143 8.98 9.32 -2.74
CA ASP A 143 8.66 9.29 -4.16
C ASP A 143 7.17 9.01 -4.40
N MET A 144 6.58 8.16 -3.56
CA MET A 144 5.18 7.73 -3.72
C MET A 144 4.51 7.49 -2.37
N VAL A 145 3.29 8.01 -2.21
CA VAL A 145 2.37 7.70 -1.10
C VAL A 145 1.19 6.93 -1.65
N LEU A 146 0.92 5.75 -1.07
CA LEU A 146 -0.18 4.87 -1.47
C LEU A 146 -1.19 4.71 -0.34
N THR A 147 -2.45 4.91 -0.65
CA THR A 147 -3.55 4.68 0.29
C THR A 147 -4.65 3.85 -0.34
N PHE A 148 -5.10 2.82 0.40
CA PHE A 148 -6.05 1.83 -0.08
C PHE A 148 -7.24 1.75 0.87
N ARG A 149 -8.35 2.41 0.52
CA ARG A 149 -9.62 2.39 1.27
C ARG A 149 -9.51 2.94 2.70
N ASN A 150 -8.92 4.12 2.80
CA ASN A 150 -8.76 4.82 4.09
C ASN A 150 -9.47 6.18 4.14
N ILE A 151 -9.81 6.77 2.98
CA ILE A 151 -10.38 8.12 2.90
C ILE A 151 -11.64 8.23 3.73
N HIS A 152 -12.58 7.27 3.58
CA HIS A 152 -13.82 7.22 4.35
C HIS A 152 -13.60 7.18 5.87
N ASN A 153 -12.50 6.57 6.35
CA ASN A 153 -12.17 6.53 7.78
C ASN A 153 -11.75 7.91 8.31
N TRP A 154 -11.04 8.69 7.50
CA TRP A 154 -10.67 10.07 7.87
C TRP A 154 -11.85 11.01 7.74
N MET A 155 -12.73 10.83 6.76
CA MET A 155 -13.98 11.58 6.63
C MET A 155 -14.88 11.41 7.86
N ALA A 156 -15.00 10.20 8.37
CA ALA A 156 -15.75 9.91 9.60
C ALA A 156 -15.24 10.66 10.84
N ARG A 157 -14.03 11.25 10.77
CA ARG A 157 -13.36 11.99 11.84
C ARG A 157 -12.99 13.43 11.44
N GLU A 158 -13.43 13.88 10.29
CA GLU A 158 -13.12 15.21 9.73
C GLU A 158 -11.60 15.45 9.55
N GLN A 159 -10.82 14.39 9.29
CA GLN A 159 -9.35 14.41 9.22
C GLN A 159 -8.80 14.29 7.80
N GLN A 160 -9.62 14.13 6.77
CA GLN A 160 -9.21 13.89 5.38
C GLN A 160 -8.32 15.01 4.81
N HIS A 161 -8.56 16.25 5.19
CA HIS A 161 -7.73 17.39 4.74
C HIS A 161 -6.34 17.38 5.41
N ILE A 162 -6.28 16.97 6.69
CA ILE A 162 -5.01 16.84 7.41
C ILE A 162 -4.19 15.71 6.78
N ALA A 163 -4.84 14.58 6.44
CA ALA A 163 -4.18 13.48 5.74
C ALA A 163 -3.59 13.91 4.41
N MET A 164 -4.37 14.57 3.56
CA MET A 164 -3.89 15.05 2.23
C MET A 164 -2.71 16.02 2.36
N LYS A 165 -2.77 16.94 3.32
CA LYS A 165 -1.66 17.86 3.60
C LYS A 165 -0.39 17.11 4.02
N ALA A 166 -0.51 16.15 4.94
CA ALA A 166 0.62 15.35 5.39
C ALA A 166 1.26 14.56 4.23
N PHE A 167 0.46 13.98 3.34
CA PHE A 167 0.96 13.28 2.16
C PHE A 167 1.67 14.22 1.19
N TYR A 168 1.13 15.41 0.98
CA TYR A 168 1.74 16.44 0.16
C TYR A 168 3.11 16.86 0.71
N GLU A 169 3.21 17.07 2.01
CA GLU A 169 4.46 17.48 2.67
C GLU A 169 5.56 16.41 2.54
N MET A 170 5.23 15.13 2.72
CA MET A 170 6.19 14.02 2.61
C MET A 170 6.75 13.83 1.20
N LEU A 171 5.93 14.09 0.18
CA LEU A 171 6.31 13.83 -1.21
C LEU A 171 7.34 14.83 -1.73
N LYS A 172 8.28 14.34 -2.53
CA LYS A 172 9.16 15.15 -3.38
C LYS A 172 8.34 15.97 -4.38
N PRO A 173 8.86 17.10 -4.92
CA PRO A 173 8.34 17.65 -6.17
C PRO A 173 8.27 16.55 -7.25
N GLY A 174 7.19 16.50 -8.03
CA GLY A 174 6.92 15.42 -8.98
C GLY A 174 6.47 14.09 -8.36
N GLY A 175 6.45 13.96 -7.03
CA GLY A 175 6.06 12.73 -6.33
C GLY A 175 4.57 12.39 -6.49
N ILE A 176 4.24 11.11 -6.34
CA ILE A 176 2.93 10.52 -6.67
C ILE A 176 2.12 10.24 -5.40
N LEU A 177 0.86 10.65 -5.41
CA LEU A 177 -0.18 10.15 -4.52
C LEU A 177 -1.07 9.15 -5.29
N GLY A 178 -0.99 7.87 -4.94
CA GLY A 178 -1.86 6.81 -5.47
C GLY A 178 -3.00 6.49 -4.49
N VAL A 179 -4.22 6.59 -4.98
CA VAL A 179 -5.44 6.37 -4.18
C VAL A 179 -6.31 5.31 -4.81
N VAL A 180 -6.66 4.28 -4.04
CA VAL A 180 -7.77 3.37 -4.35
C VAL A 180 -8.81 3.51 -3.25
N GLU A 181 -10.06 3.86 -3.60
CA GLU A 181 -11.12 4.01 -2.60
C GLU A 181 -12.45 3.48 -3.14
N HIS A 182 -13.36 3.11 -2.24
CA HIS A 182 -14.72 2.67 -2.55
C HIS A 182 -15.49 3.78 -3.25
N ARG A 183 -15.85 3.55 -4.50
CA ARG A 183 -16.48 4.57 -5.36
C ARG A 183 -17.94 4.78 -5.00
N GLY A 184 -18.28 6.00 -4.62
CA GLY A 184 -19.66 6.47 -4.43
C GLY A 184 -20.43 6.65 -5.75
N ASP A 185 -21.70 7.02 -5.62
CA ASP A 185 -22.54 7.41 -6.75
C ASP A 185 -22.49 8.93 -6.91
N GLU A 186 -21.92 9.40 -8.02
CA GLU A 186 -21.78 10.84 -8.32
C GLU A 186 -23.12 11.59 -8.42
N LEU A 187 -24.22 10.87 -8.60
CA LEU A 187 -25.57 11.45 -8.61
C LEU A 187 -26.11 11.72 -7.20
N VAL A 188 -25.45 11.17 -6.19
CA VAL A 188 -25.81 11.36 -4.78
C VAL A 188 -24.80 12.30 -4.12
N PRO A 189 -25.24 13.37 -3.44
CA PRO A 189 -24.32 14.24 -2.71
C PRO A 189 -23.45 13.45 -1.73
N GLN A 190 -22.17 13.76 -1.68
CA GLN A 190 -21.23 13.11 -0.76
C GLN A 190 -21.69 13.26 0.69
N ASP A 191 -21.88 12.15 1.41
CA ASP A 191 -22.02 12.16 2.86
C ASP A 191 -20.69 12.63 3.48
N PRO A 192 -20.68 13.76 4.22
CA PRO A 192 -19.44 14.30 4.79
C PRO A 192 -18.70 13.32 5.71
N SER A 193 -19.43 12.40 6.34
CA SER A 193 -18.86 11.38 7.24
C SER A 193 -18.64 10.02 6.59
N SER A 194 -19.05 9.87 5.31
CA SER A 194 -18.92 8.62 4.54
C SER A 194 -19.34 7.36 5.31
N LYS A 195 -20.51 7.41 5.96
CA LYS A 195 -21.01 6.32 6.83
C LYS A 195 -21.15 4.98 6.12
N SER A 196 -21.47 5.00 4.83
CA SER A 196 -21.54 3.80 3.99
C SER A 196 -20.17 3.26 3.56
N GLY A 197 -19.10 4.02 3.78
CA GLY A 197 -17.75 3.72 3.29
C GLY A 197 -17.53 4.14 1.83
N TYR A 198 -18.55 4.55 1.09
CA TYR A 198 -18.43 5.04 -0.28
C TYR A 198 -18.03 6.52 -0.31
N VAL A 199 -17.10 6.84 -1.20
CA VAL A 199 -16.58 8.20 -1.43
C VAL A 199 -16.73 8.53 -2.91
N ASN A 200 -17.31 9.70 -3.21
CA ASN A 200 -17.41 10.19 -4.58
C ASN A 200 -16.02 10.50 -5.12
N GLU A 201 -15.72 10.08 -6.34
CA GLU A 201 -14.43 10.31 -6.99
C GLU A 201 -14.15 11.82 -7.13
N SER A 202 -15.15 12.61 -7.54
CA SER A 202 -15.06 14.06 -7.61
C SER A 202 -14.74 14.73 -6.28
N TYR A 203 -15.25 14.19 -5.16
CA TYR A 203 -14.90 14.66 -3.82
C TYR A 203 -13.43 14.36 -3.48
N MET A 204 -12.94 13.16 -3.80
CA MET A 204 -11.54 12.80 -3.57
C MET A 204 -10.60 13.72 -4.36
N VAL A 205 -10.88 13.98 -5.63
CA VAL A 205 -10.11 14.92 -6.46
C VAL A 205 -10.09 16.29 -5.80
N LYS A 206 -11.24 16.81 -5.39
CA LYS A 206 -11.34 18.14 -4.74
C LYS A 206 -10.51 18.26 -3.46
N ILE A 207 -10.48 17.25 -2.60
CA ILE A 207 -9.68 17.31 -1.36
C ILE A 207 -8.19 17.18 -1.64
N ALA A 208 -7.79 16.44 -2.67
CA ALA A 208 -6.40 16.36 -3.10
C ALA A 208 -5.92 17.70 -3.71
N GLU A 209 -6.72 18.31 -4.58
CA GLU A 209 -6.43 19.64 -5.17
C GLU A 209 -6.34 20.72 -4.09
N ALA A 210 -7.20 20.67 -3.07
CA ALA A 210 -7.15 21.61 -1.95
C ALA A 210 -5.85 21.50 -1.13
N ALA A 211 -5.16 20.36 -1.18
CA ALA A 211 -3.85 20.16 -0.57
C ALA A 211 -2.68 20.55 -1.51
N GLY A 212 -2.95 20.87 -2.78
CA GLY A 212 -1.98 21.30 -3.78
C GLY A 212 -1.61 20.22 -4.82
N PHE A 213 -2.23 19.05 -4.78
CA PHE A 213 -2.05 18.02 -5.81
C PHE A 213 -2.70 18.41 -7.13
N ILE A 214 -2.21 17.83 -8.21
CA ILE A 214 -2.86 17.87 -9.53
C ILE A 214 -3.25 16.45 -9.90
N LEU A 215 -4.50 16.23 -10.29
CA LEU A 215 -4.92 14.94 -10.86
C LEU A 215 -4.13 14.70 -12.14
N ASP A 216 -3.39 13.59 -12.19
CA ASP A 216 -2.58 13.21 -13.35
C ASP A 216 -3.33 12.23 -14.24
N ASP A 217 -3.97 11.20 -13.65
CA ASP A 217 -4.68 10.18 -14.39
C ASP A 217 -5.68 9.42 -13.49
N SER A 218 -6.64 8.73 -14.10
CA SER A 218 -7.60 7.84 -13.44
C SER A 218 -7.69 6.49 -14.15
N SER A 219 -8.05 5.43 -13.42
CA SER A 219 -8.14 4.08 -13.98
C SER A 219 -9.34 3.31 -13.44
N GLU A 220 -9.98 2.56 -14.33
CA GLU A 220 -11.08 1.64 -14.01
C GLU A 220 -10.58 0.23 -13.61
N VAL A 221 -9.28 0.05 -13.38
CA VAL A 221 -8.67 -1.26 -13.09
C VAL A 221 -9.29 -1.97 -11.88
N ASN A 222 -9.81 -1.22 -10.91
CA ASN A 222 -10.47 -1.75 -9.73
C ASN A 222 -11.99 -1.52 -9.72
N ALA A 223 -12.58 -1.17 -10.86
CA ALA A 223 -14.01 -0.99 -10.99
C ALA A 223 -14.77 -2.32 -10.88
N ASN A 224 -15.94 -2.26 -10.23
CA ASN A 224 -16.86 -3.38 -10.18
C ASN A 224 -18.30 -2.91 -10.46
N PRO A 225 -18.78 -3.00 -11.70
CA PRO A 225 -20.11 -2.55 -12.09
C PRO A 225 -21.25 -3.36 -11.46
N LEU A 226 -20.97 -4.50 -10.82
CA LEU A 226 -21.96 -5.30 -10.10
C LEU A 226 -22.30 -4.72 -8.73
N ASP A 227 -21.43 -3.85 -8.18
CA ASP A 227 -21.68 -3.17 -6.91
C ASP A 227 -22.68 -2.03 -7.12
N THR A 228 -23.90 -2.22 -6.66
CA THR A 228 -25.00 -1.27 -6.77
C THR A 228 -24.95 -0.12 -5.77
N LYS A 229 -24.02 -0.14 -4.82
CA LYS A 229 -23.73 0.91 -3.81
C LYS A 229 -24.87 1.23 -2.83
N ASN A 230 -26.00 0.52 -2.90
CA ASN A 230 -27.19 0.71 -2.06
C ASN A 230 -27.35 -0.31 -0.94
N HIS A 231 -26.24 -0.92 -0.51
CA HIS A 231 -26.22 -1.95 0.52
C HIS A 231 -26.51 -1.38 1.91
N SER A 232 -27.25 -2.14 2.74
CA SER A 232 -27.72 -1.69 4.06
C SER A 232 -26.58 -1.33 5.03
N GLU A 233 -25.45 -2.07 4.97
CA GLU A 233 -24.25 -1.80 5.76
C GLU A 233 -23.14 -1.16 4.92
N GLY A 234 -23.51 -0.50 3.81
CA GLY A 234 -22.56 0.08 2.88
C GLY A 234 -21.58 -0.97 2.33
N VAL A 235 -20.34 -0.56 2.10
CA VAL A 235 -19.26 -1.42 1.56
C VAL A 235 -19.02 -2.67 2.40
N TRP A 236 -19.35 -2.65 3.69
CA TRP A 236 -19.12 -3.78 4.59
C TRP A 236 -20.15 -4.90 4.45
N THR A 237 -21.24 -4.70 3.69
CA THR A 237 -22.15 -5.75 3.27
C THR A 237 -21.46 -6.75 2.35
N LEU A 238 -20.57 -6.26 1.50
CA LEU A 238 -19.84 -7.04 0.48
C LEU A 238 -18.65 -7.83 1.06
N PRO A 239 -18.10 -8.78 0.27
CA PRO A 239 -16.85 -9.45 0.63
C PRO A 239 -15.71 -8.47 0.95
N PRO A 240 -14.81 -8.83 1.83
CA PRO A 240 -14.76 -10.04 2.65
C PRO A 240 -15.47 -9.91 3.99
N THR A 241 -16.16 -8.79 4.25
CA THR A 241 -16.70 -8.45 5.57
C THR A 241 -18.02 -9.14 5.84
N TYR A 242 -18.95 -9.13 4.87
CA TYR A 242 -20.29 -9.69 4.97
C TYR A 242 -21.04 -9.29 6.24
N ARG A 243 -20.92 -8.01 6.65
CA ARG A 243 -21.52 -7.53 7.90
C ARG A 243 -23.03 -7.75 7.91
N ALA A 244 -23.53 -8.29 9.02
CA ALA A 244 -24.95 -8.56 9.26
C ALA A 244 -25.62 -9.51 8.24
N GLN A 245 -24.84 -10.35 7.49
CA GLN A 245 -25.37 -11.25 6.48
C GLN A 245 -25.40 -12.70 6.95
N ASN A 246 -26.48 -13.40 6.64
CA ASN A 246 -26.55 -14.87 6.80
C ASN A 246 -25.83 -15.59 5.65
N ASP A 247 -25.73 -16.92 5.69
CA ASP A 247 -24.94 -17.69 4.72
C ASP A 247 -25.54 -17.67 3.30
N GLU A 248 -26.86 -17.62 3.15
CA GLU A 248 -27.53 -17.47 1.85
C GLU A 248 -27.21 -16.11 1.21
N GLN A 249 -27.31 -15.05 2.01
CA GLN A 249 -26.95 -13.68 1.58
C GLN A 249 -25.47 -13.60 1.20
N LYS A 250 -24.55 -14.21 1.96
CA LYS A 250 -23.13 -14.24 1.61
C LYS A 250 -22.86 -14.93 0.28
N MET A 251 -23.58 -16.01 -0.06
CA MET A 251 -23.45 -16.64 -1.37
C MET A 251 -23.83 -15.68 -2.49
N ALA A 252 -25.00 -15.02 -2.38
CA ALA A 252 -25.44 -14.04 -3.38
C ALA A 252 -24.48 -12.84 -3.51
N LEU A 253 -23.97 -12.34 -2.38
CA LEU A 253 -23.02 -11.22 -2.36
C LEU A 253 -21.63 -11.61 -2.89
N SER A 254 -21.27 -12.89 -2.81
CA SER A 254 -20.02 -13.39 -3.40
C SER A 254 -20.02 -13.32 -4.93
N GLU A 255 -21.20 -13.39 -5.57
CA GLU A 255 -21.36 -13.20 -7.01
C GLU A 255 -21.04 -11.76 -7.44
N ILE A 256 -21.28 -10.78 -6.55
CA ILE A 256 -20.92 -9.38 -6.77
C ILE A 256 -19.40 -9.21 -6.60
N GLY A 257 -18.81 -9.84 -5.60
CA GLY A 257 -17.40 -9.67 -5.25
C GLY A 257 -17.13 -8.46 -4.34
N GLU A 258 -15.89 -7.97 -4.32
CA GLU A 258 -15.55 -6.78 -3.54
C GLU A 258 -16.15 -5.51 -4.17
N SER A 259 -16.33 -4.45 -3.38
CA SER A 259 -16.95 -3.19 -3.81
C SER A 259 -16.30 -2.56 -5.04
N ASP A 260 -17.07 -1.76 -5.75
CA ASP A 260 -16.55 -0.86 -6.80
C ASP A 260 -15.53 0.14 -6.24
N ARG A 261 -14.45 0.41 -6.99
CA ARG A 261 -13.40 1.32 -6.56
C ARG A 261 -12.88 2.17 -7.70
N PHE A 262 -12.71 3.44 -7.45
CA PHE A 262 -11.88 4.28 -8.30
C PHE A 262 -10.39 4.09 -7.97
N THR A 263 -9.56 4.38 -8.94
CA THR A 263 -8.10 4.37 -8.80
C THR A 263 -7.56 5.67 -9.42
N LEU A 264 -7.01 6.55 -8.56
CA LEU A 264 -6.55 7.89 -8.96
C LEU A 264 -5.04 8.02 -8.74
N ARG A 265 -4.37 8.61 -9.71
CA ARG A 265 -2.98 9.05 -9.62
C ARG A 265 -2.94 10.57 -9.63
N SER A 266 -2.45 11.15 -8.54
CA SER A 266 -2.23 12.60 -8.44
C SER A 266 -0.75 12.89 -8.24
N LYS A 267 -0.30 14.05 -8.72
CA LYS A 267 1.10 14.50 -8.62
C LYS A 267 1.22 15.72 -7.72
N LYS A 268 2.30 15.78 -6.95
CA LYS A 268 2.79 17.02 -6.39
C LYS A 268 3.50 17.80 -7.51
N PRO A 269 3.15 19.06 -7.78
CA PRO A 269 3.87 19.88 -8.76
C PRO A 269 5.38 19.92 -8.52
N GLU A 270 6.16 20.20 -9.59
CA GLU A 270 7.61 20.40 -9.54
C GLU A 270 8.01 21.61 -8.67
#